data_f5e2ba6c9bde68be5ffd50eeed058e1b
#
_entry.id   f5e2ba6c9bde68be5ffd50eeed058e1b
#
_cell.length_a   1.000
_cell.length_b   1.000
_cell.length_c   1.000
_cell.angle_alpha   90.00
_cell.angle_beta   90.00
_cell.angle_gamma   90.00
#
_symmetry.space_group_name_H-M   'P 1'
#
loop_
_entity.id
_entity.type
_entity.pdbx_description
1 polymer ?
#
loop_
_entity_poly.entity_id
_entity_poly.type
_entity_poly.pdbx_seq_one_letter_code
_entity_poly.pdbx_strand_id
1 'polypeptide(L)'
;MKRYDRARRPLQAWLAEVGEEQWETTADLKARYPSASFVSGHWVFNIGGNNFRLDTRVEFGTKVVLVLRVGTHEQYNDWEYN
;
A
#
# COMPACT_ATOMS: atom_id res chain seq x y z
N MET A 1 -18.70 -6.84 -3.65
CA MET A 1 -18.46 -7.59 -2.41
C MET A 1 -18.49 -6.67 -1.23
N LYS A 2 -19.40 -6.94 -0.35
CA LYS A 2 -19.66 -6.00 0.74
C LYS A 2 -18.51 -5.87 1.73
N ARG A 3 -17.77 -6.97 1.97
CA ARG A 3 -16.67 -6.93 2.91
C ARG A 3 -15.53 -6.01 2.49
N TYR A 4 -15.41 -5.73 1.17
CA TYR A 4 -14.37 -4.86 0.65
C TYR A 4 -14.85 -3.45 0.36
N ASP A 5 -16.14 -3.18 0.52
CA ASP A 5 -16.70 -1.84 0.30
C ASP A 5 -16.07 -0.83 1.25
N ARG A 6 -15.73 -1.25 2.45
CA ARG A 6 -15.11 -0.37 3.44
C ARG A 6 -13.73 0.10 3.01
N ALA A 7 -13.03 -0.70 2.20
CA ALA A 7 -11.71 -0.34 1.72
C ALA A 7 -11.73 0.55 0.49
N ARG A 8 -12.89 0.70 -0.16
CA ARG A 8 -12.98 1.42 -1.42
C ARG A 8 -12.52 2.87 -1.30
N ARG A 9 -13.07 3.62 -0.35
CA ARG A 9 -12.71 5.03 -0.19
C ARG A 9 -11.27 5.22 0.24
N PRO A 10 -10.78 4.50 1.25
CA PRO A 10 -9.37 4.59 1.60
C PRO A 10 -8.45 4.24 0.44
N LEU A 11 -8.80 3.23 -0.36
CA LEU A 11 -8.01 2.85 -1.50
C LEU A 11 -8.01 3.94 -2.58
N GLN A 12 -9.19 4.50 -2.87
CA GLN A 12 -9.29 5.58 -3.83
C GLN A 12 -8.50 6.82 -3.40
N ALA A 13 -8.57 7.16 -2.11
CA ALA A 13 -7.81 8.27 -1.57
C ALA A 13 -6.31 8.02 -1.70
N TRP A 14 -5.88 6.80 -1.38
CA TRP A 14 -4.47 6.43 -1.49
C TRP A 14 -3.99 6.51 -2.95
N LEU A 15 -4.79 5.99 -3.88
CA LEU A 15 -4.43 6.03 -5.30
C LEU A 15 -4.30 7.46 -5.81
N ALA A 16 -5.19 8.35 -5.37
CA ALA A 16 -5.12 9.76 -5.75
C ALA A 16 -3.86 10.42 -5.21
N GLU A 17 -3.51 10.14 -3.94
CA GLU A 17 -2.30 10.67 -3.33
C GLU A 17 -1.05 10.18 -4.07
N VAL A 18 -0.98 8.89 -4.31
CA VAL A 18 0.19 8.27 -4.94
C VAL A 18 0.36 8.76 -6.37
N GLY A 19 -0.73 9.03 -7.06
CA GLY A 19 -0.67 9.56 -8.41
C GLY A 19 0.02 10.91 -8.51
N GLU A 20 0.09 11.65 -7.39
CA GLU A 20 0.76 12.94 -7.34
C GLU A 20 2.17 12.86 -6.77
N GLU A 21 2.56 11.72 -6.22
CA GLU A 21 3.88 11.56 -5.62
C GLU A 21 4.93 11.29 -6.70
N GLN A 22 6.15 11.72 -6.41
CA GLN A 22 7.26 11.50 -7.31
C GLN A 22 8.44 10.93 -6.54
N TRP A 23 8.22 9.72 -6.03
CA TRP A 23 9.27 9.04 -5.29
C TRP A 23 10.35 8.56 -6.24
N GLU A 24 11.57 8.87 -5.90
CA GLU A 24 12.72 8.37 -6.66
C GLU A 24 13.47 7.30 -5.88
N THR A 25 13.31 7.28 -4.56
CA THR A 25 14.00 6.33 -3.69
C THR A 25 13.06 5.80 -2.61
N THR A 26 13.51 4.74 -1.95
CA THR A 26 12.77 4.21 -0.79
C THR A 26 12.67 5.24 0.32
N ALA A 27 13.68 6.10 0.46
CA ALA A 27 13.67 7.14 1.47
C ALA A 27 12.52 8.13 1.22
N ASP A 28 12.26 8.47 -0.04
CA ASP A 28 11.15 9.36 -0.39
C ASP A 28 9.82 8.73 0.00
N LEU A 29 9.65 7.46 -0.30
CA LEU A 29 8.43 6.72 0.03
C LEU A 29 8.22 6.70 1.54
N LYS A 30 9.26 6.37 2.30
CA LYS A 30 9.18 6.27 3.76
C LYS A 30 8.92 7.63 4.40
N ALA A 31 9.44 8.70 3.81
CA ALA A 31 9.20 10.04 4.32
C ALA A 31 7.72 10.40 4.23
N ARG A 32 7.07 10.00 3.13
CA ARG A 32 5.65 10.29 2.91
C ARG A 32 4.75 9.32 3.68
N TYR A 33 5.17 8.05 3.77
CA TYR A 33 4.41 7.00 4.45
C TYR A 33 5.29 6.29 5.47
N PRO A 34 5.51 6.91 6.64
CA PRO A 34 6.43 6.34 7.64
C PRO A 34 6.04 4.96 8.15
N SER A 35 4.75 4.64 8.11
CA SER A 35 4.27 3.33 8.58
C SER A 35 4.33 2.24 7.53
N ALA A 36 4.74 2.57 6.30
CA ALA A 36 4.88 1.56 5.25
C ALA A 36 5.98 0.57 5.61
N SER A 37 5.75 -0.70 5.30
CA SER A 37 6.70 -1.78 5.59
C SER A 37 7.20 -2.40 4.29
N PHE A 38 8.48 -2.73 4.25
CA PHE A 38 9.06 -3.42 3.12
C PHE A 38 9.29 -4.88 3.52
N VAL A 39 8.57 -5.80 2.87
CA VAL A 39 8.60 -7.22 3.21
C VAL A 39 8.78 -8.02 1.93
N SER A 40 9.88 -8.75 1.83
CA SER A 40 10.17 -9.67 0.70
C SER A 40 9.93 -9.03 -0.66
N GLY A 41 10.37 -7.79 -0.83
CA GLY A 41 10.23 -7.06 -2.10
C GLY A 41 8.87 -6.38 -2.28
N HIS A 42 7.99 -6.50 -1.31
CA HIS A 42 6.68 -5.85 -1.32
C HIS A 42 6.66 -4.64 -0.41
N TRP A 43 5.95 -3.60 -0.83
CA TRP A 43 5.66 -2.45 0.03
C TRP A 43 4.23 -2.57 0.53
N VAL A 44 4.07 -2.62 1.85
CA VAL A 44 2.77 -2.75 2.49
C VAL A 44 2.41 -1.43 3.15
N PHE A 45 1.30 -0.85 2.73
CA PHE A 45 0.82 0.42 3.26
C PHE A 45 -0.36 0.21 4.18
N ASN A 46 -0.45 1.05 5.20
CA ASN A 46 -1.63 1.10 6.06
C ASN A 46 -2.57 2.16 5.50
N ILE A 47 -3.80 1.78 5.23
CA ILE A 47 -4.79 2.71 4.70
C ILE A 47 -6.06 2.64 5.55
N GLY A 48 -6.91 3.66 5.40
CA GLY A 48 -8.17 3.70 6.13
C GLY A 48 -7.98 3.78 7.63
N GLY A 49 -7.06 4.66 8.09
CA GLY A 49 -6.84 4.81 9.52
C GLY A 49 -6.28 3.56 10.18
N ASN A 50 -5.47 2.81 9.45
CA ASN A 50 -4.83 1.59 9.95
C ASN A 50 -5.75 0.36 9.96
N ASN A 51 -6.94 0.47 9.39
CA ASN A 51 -7.89 -0.65 9.33
C ASN A 51 -7.56 -1.65 8.25
N PHE A 52 -6.87 -1.20 7.19
CA PHE A 52 -6.58 -2.04 6.03
C PHE A 52 -5.10 -2.02 5.72
N ARG A 53 -4.66 -3.09 5.06
CA ARG A 53 -3.29 -3.22 4.55
C ARG A 53 -3.35 -3.35 3.04
N LEU A 54 -2.47 -2.63 2.36
CA LEU A 54 -2.39 -2.61 0.91
C LEU A 54 -1.03 -3.17 0.50
N ASP A 55 -1.05 -4.30 -0.21
CA ASP A 55 0.16 -4.97 -0.66
C ASP A 55 0.48 -4.52 -2.08
N THR A 56 1.67 -3.99 -2.27
CA THR A 56 2.07 -3.42 -3.55
C THR A 56 3.48 -3.81 -3.93
N ARG A 57 3.79 -3.61 -5.21
CA ARG A 57 5.16 -3.55 -5.68
C ARG A 57 5.39 -2.17 -6.27
N VAL A 58 6.53 -1.58 -5.93
CA VAL A 58 6.85 -0.23 -6.36
C VAL A 58 8.13 -0.26 -7.18
N GLU A 59 8.04 0.26 -8.41
CA GLU A 59 9.19 0.41 -9.30
C GLU A 59 9.54 1.88 -9.38
N PHE A 60 10.62 2.25 -8.73
CA PHE A 60 11.01 3.67 -8.68
C PHE A 60 11.49 4.19 -10.03
N GLY A 61 12.18 3.36 -10.78
CA GLY A 61 12.70 3.78 -12.09
C GLY A 61 11.62 4.17 -13.08
N THR A 62 10.55 3.38 -13.14
CA THR A 62 9.43 3.63 -14.05
C THR A 62 8.29 4.37 -13.37
N LYS A 63 8.38 4.54 -12.05
CA LYS A 63 7.35 5.17 -11.23
C LYS A 63 6.01 4.47 -11.31
N VAL A 64 6.05 3.13 -11.37
CA VAL A 64 4.85 2.30 -11.41
C VAL A 64 4.61 1.72 -10.02
N VAL A 65 3.39 1.83 -9.56
CA VAL A 65 2.95 1.18 -8.31
C VAL A 65 1.89 0.17 -8.69
N LEU A 66 2.18 -1.10 -8.45
CA LEU A 66 1.27 -2.19 -8.76
C LEU A 66 0.60 -2.66 -7.48
N VAL A 67 -0.74 -2.52 -7.42
CA VAL A 67 -1.50 -3.00 -6.28
C VAL A 67 -1.78 -4.49 -6.47
N LEU A 68 -1.31 -5.30 -5.53
CA LEU A 68 -1.44 -6.75 -5.61
C LEU A 68 -2.67 -7.25 -4.86
N ARG A 69 -2.91 -6.71 -3.68
CA ARG A 69 -4.08 -7.10 -2.88
C ARG A 69 -4.32 -6.07 -1.79
N VAL A 70 -5.54 -6.11 -1.27
CA VAL A 70 -5.92 -5.30 -0.11
C VAL A 70 -6.65 -6.23 0.86
N GLY A 71 -6.46 -6.02 2.15
CA GLY A 71 -7.12 -6.82 3.16
C GLY A 71 -7.19 -6.08 4.48
N THR A 72 -7.90 -6.67 5.43
CA THR A 72 -7.97 -6.13 6.77
C THR A 72 -6.65 -6.40 7.51
N HIS A 73 -6.49 -5.73 8.64
CA HIS A 73 -5.33 -5.98 9.51
C HIS A 73 -5.23 -7.47 9.87
N GLU A 74 -6.35 -8.10 10.15
CA GLU A 74 -6.35 -9.52 10.52
C GLU A 74 -5.95 -10.39 9.34
N GLN A 75 -6.45 -10.09 8.14
CA GLN A 75 -6.09 -10.83 6.95
C GLN A 75 -4.60 -10.69 6.64
N TYR A 76 -4.06 -9.49 6.85
CA TYR A 76 -2.65 -9.24 6.63
C TYR A 76 -1.78 -10.17 7.48
N ASN A 77 -2.17 -10.45 8.71
CA ASN A 77 -1.40 -11.31 9.59
C ASN A 77 -1.27 -12.74 9.03
N ASP A 78 -2.17 -13.14 8.15
CA ASP A 78 -2.15 -14.47 7.54
C ASP A 78 -1.44 -14.49 6.18
N TRP A 79 -1.06 -13.34 5.64
CA TRP A 79 -0.38 -13.30 4.36
C TRP A 79 1.04 -13.83 4.49
N GLU A 80 1.44 -14.63 3.53
CA GLU A 80 2.78 -15.17 3.48
C GLU A 80 3.57 -14.46 2.38
N TYR A 81 4.81 -14.10 2.70
CA TYR A 81 5.73 -13.45 1.76
C TYR A 81 6.93 -14.36 1.58
N ASN A 82 7.21 -14.71 0.34
CA ASN A 82 8.34 -15.57 0.01
C ASN A 82 9.46 -14.80 -0.67
#